data_327ffd33301a0c670017a2f2ce045ec6
#
_entry.id   327ffd33301a0c670017a2f2ce045ec6
#
_cell.length_a   1.000
_cell.length_b   1.000
_cell.length_c   1.000
_cell.angle_alpha   90.00
_cell.angle_beta   90.00
_cell.angle_gamma   90.00
#
_symmetry.space_group_name_H-M   'P 1'
#
loop_
_entity.id
_entity.type
_entity.pdbx_description
1 polymer ?
#
loop_
_entity_poly.entity_id
_entity_poly.type
_entity_poly.pdbx_seq_one_letter_code
_entity_poly.pdbx_strand_id
1 'polypeptide(L)'
;MMQTLPTSISMFGREIIVEKVDEFPKQVGGVVFDTNTIKIKSGQQLLMEADTLLHECFHLVDDCMQLNLSERQVYCLAVATMALLRENRNLLDYFREAVEQPRKV
;
A
#
# COMPACT_ATOMS: atom_id res chain seq x y z
N MET A 1 -4.31 -13.26 -15.91
CA MET A 1 -2.92 -13.26 -15.44
C MET A 1 -2.85 -12.57 -14.09
N MET A 2 -2.24 -13.23 -13.13
CA MET A 2 -2.13 -12.66 -11.80
C MET A 2 -1.01 -11.63 -11.76
N GLN A 3 -1.29 -10.51 -11.10
CA GLN A 3 -0.27 -9.52 -10.83
C GLN A 3 0.60 -10.00 -9.67
N THR A 4 1.86 -9.62 -9.71
CA THR A 4 2.77 -9.89 -8.61
C THR A 4 2.91 -8.64 -7.74
N LEU A 5 3.35 -8.86 -6.51
CA LEU A 5 3.65 -7.76 -5.61
C LEU A 5 4.67 -6.85 -6.29
N PRO A 6 4.42 -5.54 -6.36
CA PRO A 6 5.42 -4.64 -6.92
C PRO A 6 6.69 -4.67 -6.07
N THR A 7 7.83 -4.45 -6.72
CA THR A 7 9.11 -4.43 -6.02
C THR A 7 9.48 -3.03 -5.52
N SER A 8 8.77 -2.03 -5.99
CA SER A 8 8.94 -0.66 -5.50
C SER A 8 7.67 0.13 -5.77
N ILE A 9 7.47 1.15 -4.97
CA ILE A 9 6.39 2.12 -5.19
C ILE A 9 6.99 3.51 -5.02
N SER A 10 6.36 4.49 -5.63
CA SER A 10 6.81 5.87 -5.57
C SER A 10 5.68 6.79 -5.15
N MET A 11 6.01 7.80 -4.39
CA MET A 11 5.04 8.82 -4.01
C MET A 11 5.77 10.16 -3.89
N PHE A 12 5.34 11.14 -4.68
CA PHE A 12 5.93 12.48 -4.70
C PHE A 12 7.45 12.45 -4.88
N GLY A 13 7.94 11.58 -5.78
CA GLY A 13 9.35 11.45 -6.06
C GLY A 13 10.15 10.62 -5.07
N ARG A 14 9.51 10.17 -4.00
CA ARG A 14 10.14 9.30 -3.01
C ARG A 14 9.93 7.85 -3.42
N GLU A 15 11.01 7.11 -3.56
CA GLU A 15 10.93 5.71 -3.94
C GLU A 15 11.07 4.82 -2.72
N ILE A 16 10.16 3.86 -2.60
CA ILE A 16 10.12 2.91 -1.50
C ILE A 16 10.29 1.52 -2.08
N ILE A 17 11.22 0.76 -1.52
CA ILE A 17 11.43 -0.61 -1.94
C ILE A 17 10.46 -1.50 -1.20
N VAL A 18 9.88 -2.48 -1.90
CA VAL A 18 8.96 -3.44 -1.31
C VAL A 18 9.65 -4.80 -1.33
N GLU A 19 9.81 -5.39 -0.16
CA GLU A 19 10.49 -6.68 -0.01
C GLU A 19 9.57 -7.69 0.64
N LYS A 20 9.63 -8.94 0.17
CA LYS A 20 9.01 -10.05 0.87
C LYS A 20 10.03 -10.61 1.86
N VAL A 21 9.56 -10.87 3.08
CA VAL A 21 10.42 -11.45 4.12
C VAL A 21 9.70 -12.66 4.70
N ASP A 22 10.48 -13.66 5.09
CA ASP A 22 9.90 -14.89 5.63
C ASP A 22 9.50 -14.72 7.09
N GLU A 23 10.23 -13.91 7.82
CA GLU A 23 9.96 -13.69 9.24
C GLU A 23 10.23 -12.25 9.61
N PHE A 24 9.45 -11.78 10.59
CA PHE A 24 9.75 -10.51 11.26
C PHE A 24 10.32 -10.84 12.64
N PRO A 25 11.42 -10.20 13.05
CA PRO A 25 12.04 -10.51 14.32
C PRO A 25 11.10 -10.37 15.52
N LYS A 26 10.34 -9.32 15.60
CA LYS A 26 9.43 -9.09 16.72
C LYS A 26 8.20 -8.30 16.35
N GLN A 27 8.12 -7.79 15.16
CA GLN A 27 7.01 -6.95 14.73
C GLN A 27 6.51 -7.45 13.40
N VAL A 28 5.22 -7.29 13.19
CA VAL A 28 4.57 -7.71 11.96
C VAL A 28 4.50 -6.53 11.03
N GLY A 29 5.18 -6.66 9.91
CA GLY A 29 5.12 -5.67 8.85
C GLY A 29 5.58 -4.29 9.29
N GLY A 30 5.70 -3.41 8.37
CA GLY A 30 5.96 -2.04 8.70
C GLY A 30 6.76 -1.32 7.65
N VAL A 31 6.65 -0.01 7.70
CA VAL A 31 7.46 0.86 6.88
C VAL A 31 8.66 1.27 7.69
N VAL A 32 9.85 1.03 7.15
CA VAL A 32 11.08 1.50 7.77
C VAL A 32 11.49 2.74 7.00
N PHE A 33 11.08 3.90 7.48
CA PHE A 33 11.23 5.13 6.71
C PHE A 33 12.68 5.55 6.52
N ASP A 34 13.53 5.29 7.49
CA ASP A 34 14.94 5.65 7.36
C ASP A 34 15.66 4.80 6.31
N THR A 35 15.15 3.63 5.98
CA THR A 35 15.69 2.79 4.92
C THR A 35 14.81 2.81 3.67
N ASN A 36 13.66 3.49 3.74
CA ASN A 36 12.69 3.56 2.63
C ASN A 36 12.30 2.18 2.12
N THR A 37 11.98 1.29 3.04
CA THR A 37 11.61 -0.08 2.71
C THR A 37 10.31 -0.48 3.40
N ILE A 38 9.43 -1.12 2.63
CA ILE A 38 8.24 -1.78 3.17
C ILE A 38 8.52 -3.27 3.14
N LYS A 39 8.34 -3.94 4.26
CA LYS A 39 8.53 -5.39 4.36
C LYS A 39 7.19 -6.07 4.48
N ILE A 40 6.94 -7.03 3.60
CA ILE A 40 5.69 -7.77 3.53
C ILE A 40 6.00 -9.23 3.77
N LYS A 41 5.27 -9.85 4.69
CA LYS A 41 5.49 -11.26 5.00
C LYS A 41 5.16 -12.12 3.78
N SER A 42 6.06 -13.03 3.44
CA SER A 42 5.85 -13.96 2.32
C SER A 42 4.85 -15.05 2.70
N GLY A 43 4.35 -15.75 1.70
CA GLY A 43 3.46 -16.88 1.93
C GLY A 43 2.01 -16.54 2.19
N GLN A 44 1.63 -15.29 2.11
CA GLN A 44 0.25 -14.87 2.30
C GLN A 44 -0.57 -15.08 1.02
N GLN A 45 -1.88 -15.28 1.20
CA GLN A 45 -2.78 -15.26 0.07
C GLN A 45 -2.82 -13.85 -0.53
N LEU A 46 -3.16 -13.77 -1.80
CA LEU A 46 -3.09 -12.51 -2.54
C LEU A 46 -3.87 -11.38 -1.86
N LEU A 47 -5.09 -11.65 -1.42
CA LEU A 47 -5.89 -10.60 -0.79
C LEU A 47 -5.27 -10.10 0.50
N MET A 48 -4.74 -11.00 1.31
CA MET A 48 -4.09 -10.61 2.56
C MET A 48 -2.80 -9.84 2.30
N GLU A 49 -2.05 -10.26 1.30
CA GLU A 49 -0.84 -9.55 0.90
C GLU A 49 -1.19 -8.13 0.45
N ALA A 50 -2.25 -8.00 -0.34
CA ALA A 50 -2.71 -6.70 -0.81
C ALA A 50 -3.19 -5.81 0.34
N ASP A 51 -3.92 -6.40 1.29
CA ASP A 51 -4.37 -5.65 2.47
C ASP A 51 -3.18 -5.11 3.25
N THR A 52 -2.17 -5.94 3.44
CA THR A 52 -0.96 -5.55 4.17
C THR A 52 -0.23 -4.42 3.42
N LEU A 53 -0.08 -4.58 2.12
CA LEU A 53 0.58 -3.54 1.32
C LEU A 53 -0.18 -2.23 1.39
N LEU A 54 -1.50 -2.27 1.28
CA LEU A 54 -2.32 -1.06 1.32
C LEU A 54 -2.20 -0.38 2.68
N HIS A 55 -2.16 -1.16 3.77
CA HIS A 55 -1.95 -0.63 5.10
C HIS A 55 -0.63 0.16 5.17
N GLU A 56 0.43 -0.44 4.65
CA GLU A 56 1.73 0.23 4.65
C GLU A 56 1.76 1.44 3.72
N CYS A 57 0.99 1.39 2.63
CA CYS A 57 0.86 2.55 1.75
C CYS A 57 0.21 3.72 2.48
N PHE A 58 -0.76 3.46 3.34
CA PHE A 58 -1.38 4.55 4.12
C PHE A 58 -0.42 5.11 5.16
N HIS A 59 0.47 4.28 5.71
CA HIS A 59 1.54 4.81 6.56
C HIS A 59 2.45 5.74 5.76
N LEU A 60 2.75 5.38 4.52
CA LEU A 60 3.56 6.22 3.65
C LEU A 60 2.85 7.54 3.34
N VAL A 61 1.55 7.48 3.05
CA VAL A 61 0.75 8.70 2.83
C VAL A 61 0.79 9.59 4.07
N ASP A 62 0.60 8.99 5.24
CA ASP A 62 0.65 9.70 6.49
C ASP A 62 1.98 10.42 6.68
N ASP A 63 3.08 9.73 6.40
CA ASP A 63 4.41 10.30 6.53
C ASP A 63 4.62 11.43 5.52
N CYS A 64 4.29 11.19 4.27
CA CYS A 64 4.50 12.18 3.22
C CYS A 64 3.66 13.44 3.40
N MET A 65 2.44 13.28 3.90
CA MET A 65 1.50 14.39 4.06
C MET A 65 1.50 14.95 5.49
N GLN A 66 2.23 14.34 6.40
CA GLN A 66 2.35 14.76 7.79
C GLN A 66 0.98 14.88 8.47
N LEU A 67 0.18 13.83 8.31
CA LEU A 67 -1.18 13.82 8.83
C LEU A 67 -1.26 13.47 10.31
N ASN A 68 -0.23 12.80 10.82
CA ASN A 68 -0.19 12.36 12.22
C ASN A 68 -1.35 11.43 12.57
N LEU A 69 -1.57 10.43 11.74
CA LEU A 69 -2.64 9.46 11.95
C LEU A 69 -2.23 8.44 13.00
N SER A 70 -3.21 7.98 13.77
CA SER A 70 -2.99 6.88 14.68
C SER A 70 -2.95 5.57 13.90
N GLU A 71 -2.42 4.51 14.52
CA GLU A 71 -2.42 3.18 13.90
C GLU A 71 -3.86 2.72 13.61
N ARG A 72 -4.79 3.04 14.50
CA ARG A 72 -6.20 2.71 14.28
C ARG A 72 -6.75 3.40 13.04
N GLN A 73 -6.41 4.68 12.86
CA GLN A 73 -6.89 5.43 11.70
C GLN A 73 -6.32 4.86 10.41
N VAL A 74 -5.03 4.51 10.41
CA VAL A 74 -4.41 3.90 9.25
C VAL A 74 -5.07 2.56 8.92
N TYR A 75 -5.28 1.74 9.95
CA TYR A 75 -5.95 0.45 9.77
C TYR A 75 -7.35 0.63 9.18
N CYS A 76 -8.14 1.54 9.72
CA CYS A 76 -9.49 1.76 9.24
C CYS A 76 -9.52 2.27 7.80
N LEU A 77 -8.59 3.17 7.45
CA LEU A 77 -8.51 3.68 6.08
C LEU A 77 -8.17 2.57 5.09
N ALA A 78 -7.22 1.71 5.44
CA ALA A 78 -6.83 0.62 4.55
C ALA A 78 -7.96 -0.39 4.37
N VAL A 79 -8.61 -0.79 5.48
CA VAL A 79 -9.71 -1.74 5.42
C VAL A 79 -10.88 -1.17 4.62
N ALA A 80 -11.24 0.08 4.89
CA ALA A 80 -12.36 0.71 4.21
C ALA A 80 -12.08 0.90 2.72
N THR A 81 -10.86 1.27 2.36
CA THR A 81 -10.48 1.45 0.97
C THR A 81 -10.59 0.14 0.19
N MET A 82 -10.06 -0.94 0.78
CA MET A 82 -10.13 -2.24 0.13
C MET A 82 -11.59 -2.70 -0.03
N ALA A 83 -12.42 -2.51 0.99
CA ALA A 83 -13.83 -2.84 0.92
C ALA A 83 -14.54 -2.04 -0.17
N LEU A 84 -14.25 -0.75 -0.25
CA LEU A 84 -14.85 0.12 -1.24
C LEU A 84 -14.53 -0.38 -2.66
N LEU A 85 -13.28 -0.73 -2.90
CA LEU A 85 -12.85 -1.19 -4.24
C LEU A 85 -13.42 -2.56 -4.57
N ARG A 86 -13.47 -3.46 -3.59
CA ARG A 86 -13.99 -4.80 -3.81
C ARG A 86 -15.49 -4.80 -4.11
N GLU A 87 -16.22 -3.92 -3.46
CA GLU A 87 -17.67 -3.86 -3.64
C GLU A 87 -18.06 -3.04 -4.87
N ASN A 88 -17.13 -2.31 -5.47
CA ASN A 88 -17.40 -1.43 -6.59
C ASN A 88 -16.34 -1.61 -7.67
N ARG A 89 -16.41 -2.71 -8.41
CA ARG A 89 -15.41 -2.99 -9.44
C ARG A 89 -15.38 -1.93 -10.53
N ASN A 90 -16.52 -1.36 -10.84
CA ASN A 90 -16.59 -0.28 -11.81
C ASN A 90 -15.85 0.97 -11.33
N LEU A 91 -15.82 1.21 -10.02
CA LEU A 91 -15.05 2.30 -9.46
C LEU A 91 -13.55 2.07 -9.64
N LEU A 92 -13.10 0.84 -9.39
CA LEU A 92 -11.70 0.48 -9.61
C LEU A 92 -11.30 0.65 -11.07
N ASP A 93 -12.15 0.19 -11.98
CA ASP A 93 -11.88 0.32 -13.42
C ASP A 93 -11.84 1.79 -13.84
N TYR A 94 -12.73 2.57 -13.30
CA TYR A 94 -12.77 4.02 -13.58
C TYR A 94 -11.46 4.69 -13.15
N PHE A 95 -11.00 4.41 -11.95
CA PHE A 95 -9.75 5.01 -11.47
C PHE A 95 -8.53 4.50 -12.24
N ARG A 96 -8.54 3.22 -12.63
CA ARG A 96 -7.45 2.69 -13.44
C ARG A 96 -7.33 3.47 -14.75
N GLU A 97 -8.44 3.69 -15.42
CA GLU A 97 -8.43 4.46 -16.66
C GLU A 97 -7.99 5.89 -16.41
N ALA A 98 -8.48 6.51 -15.34
CA ALA A 98 -8.17 7.91 -15.03
C ALA A 98 -6.68 8.12 -14.77
N VAL A 99 -6.04 7.21 -14.03
CA VAL A 99 -4.62 7.37 -13.69
C VAL A 99 -3.71 7.19 -14.89
N GLU A 100 -4.20 6.55 -15.94
CA GLU A 100 -3.41 6.37 -17.16
C GLU A 100 -3.45 7.59 -18.08
N GLN A 101 -4.32 8.55 -17.81
CA GLN A 101 -4.41 9.74 -18.63
C GLN A 101 -3.25 10.69 -18.34
N PRO A 102 -2.71 11.37 -19.37
CA PRO A 102 -1.68 12.36 -19.11
C PRO A 102 -2.29 13.53 -18.34
N ARG A 103 -1.56 14.01 -17.33
CA ARG A 103 -1.99 15.15 -16.57
C ARG A 103 -1.73 16.42 -17.38
N LYS A 104 -2.74 17.20 -17.60
CA LYS A 104 -2.58 18.49 -18.27
C LYS A 104 -2.23 19.55 -17.23
N VAL A 105 -1.24 20.33 -17.55
CA VAL A 105 -0.76 21.38 -16.68
C VAL A 105 -1.32 22.71 -17.10
#